data_dd07497ce843a837b5ec47000a1b0d7b
#
_entry.id   dd07497ce843a837b5ec47000a1b0d7b
#
_cell.length_a   1.000
_cell.length_b   1.000
_cell.length_c   1.000
_cell.angle_alpha   90.00
_cell.angle_beta   90.00
_cell.angle_gamma   90.00
#
_symmetry.space_group_name_H-M   'P 1'
#
loop_
_entity.id
_entity.type
_entity.pdbx_description
1 polymer ?
#
loop_
_entity_poly.entity_id
_entity_poly.type
_entity_poly.pdbx_seq_one_letter_code
_entity_poly.pdbx_strand_id
1 'polypeptide(L)'
;CEVSTYYWPGVCSHWVKENPNGVLILKDMALGDRLGKVENGLYKILEKGGVRYEGYLPSVYQGIVSRDLLVNLTEELGTAFPGPSPDIANAVAISGKYSTYLVAPSFIVSGYVLGSGGAEGAAKKHHGELASRAYMFNEGKLEWPAIVPRFFSGVTIWAATILITLKKQSRAASCDQFNSAALLAYCIVYHPKYIYRILDVIRTHGDKSMVMNVGLRVTRVLLERLSI
;
A
#
# COMPACT_ATOMS: atom_id res chain seq x y z
N CYS A 1 7.37 -9.76 10.44
CA CYS A 1 7.60 -11.19 10.12
C CYS A 1 7.71 -11.33 8.61
N GLU A 2 8.65 -12.15 8.16
CA GLU A 2 8.64 -12.63 6.77
C GLU A 2 7.60 -13.75 6.72
N VAL A 3 6.55 -13.56 5.92
CA VAL A 3 5.39 -14.46 5.91
C VAL A 3 5.50 -15.43 4.75
N SER A 4 5.47 -16.72 5.05
CA SER A 4 5.27 -17.75 4.04
C SER A 4 3.82 -17.70 3.54
N THR A 5 3.59 -17.98 2.26
CA THR A 5 2.28 -17.86 1.67
C THR A 5 1.82 -19.18 1.06
N TYR A 6 0.65 -19.65 1.46
CA TYR A 6 0.02 -20.81 0.88
C TYR A 6 -1.13 -20.39 -0.05
N TYR A 7 -1.04 -20.80 -1.29
CA TYR A 7 -2.09 -20.65 -2.29
C TYR A 7 -2.89 -21.95 -2.36
N TRP A 8 -4.16 -21.88 -2.03
CA TRP A 8 -5.05 -23.04 -2.04
C TRP A 8 -5.27 -23.56 -3.47
N PRO A 9 -5.64 -24.85 -3.63
CA PRO A 9 -5.94 -25.42 -4.95
C PRO A 9 -6.92 -24.55 -5.75
N GLY A 10 -6.63 -24.36 -7.03
CA GLY A 10 -7.44 -23.56 -7.95
C GLY A 10 -7.21 -22.04 -7.84
N VAL A 11 -6.40 -21.56 -6.89
CA VAL A 11 -6.05 -20.12 -6.81
C VAL A 11 -5.00 -19.81 -7.87
N CYS A 12 -5.32 -18.83 -8.72
CA CYS A 12 -4.40 -18.23 -9.68
C CYS A 12 -4.12 -16.79 -9.30
N SER A 13 -2.87 -16.38 -9.29
CA SER A 13 -2.45 -15.02 -9.11
C SER A 13 -1.33 -14.67 -10.10
N HIS A 14 -0.97 -13.37 -10.20
CA HIS A 14 0.19 -12.97 -11.02
C HIS A 14 1.53 -13.52 -10.51
N TRP A 15 1.57 -14.07 -9.29
CA TRP A 15 2.75 -14.69 -8.68
C TRP A 15 2.78 -16.20 -8.81
N VAL A 16 1.60 -16.84 -8.97
CA VAL A 16 1.46 -18.28 -8.94
C VAL A 16 0.48 -18.71 -10.01
N LYS A 17 0.93 -19.60 -10.91
CA LYS A 17 0.05 -20.26 -11.87
C LYS A 17 -0.90 -21.19 -11.11
N GLU A 18 -2.10 -21.39 -11.65
CA GLU A 18 -3.05 -22.34 -11.11
C GLU A 18 -2.39 -23.72 -10.89
N ASN A 19 -2.54 -24.23 -9.67
CA ASN A 19 -2.05 -25.55 -9.31
C ASN A 19 -3.16 -26.32 -8.58
N PRO A 20 -3.57 -27.50 -9.07
CA PRO A 20 -4.64 -28.28 -8.47
C PRO A 20 -4.31 -28.77 -7.05
N ASN A 21 -3.04 -28.83 -6.68
CA ASN A 21 -2.58 -29.28 -5.36
C ASN A 21 -2.27 -28.11 -4.39
N GLY A 22 -2.44 -26.86 -4.85
CA GLY A 22 -1.99 -25.69 -4.11
C GLY A 22 -0.47 -25.50 -4.19
N VAL A 23 0.00 -24.31 -3.72
CA VAL A 23 1.42 -23.94 -3.72
C VAL A 23 1.77 -23.27 -2.40
N LEU A 24 2.80 -23.76 -1.73
CA LEU A 24 3.41 -23.11 -0.58
C LEU A 24 4.70 -22.39 -1.02
N ILE A 25 4.72 -21.07 -0.92
CA ILE A 25 5.93 -20.26 -1.12
C ILE A 25 6.54 -20.00 0.26
N LEU A 26 7.67 -20.61 0.50
CA LEU A 26 8.48 -20.34 1.69
C LEU A 26 9.34 -19.10 1.42
N LYS A 27 9.32 -18.16 2.34
CA LYS A 27 10.31 -17.07 2.36
C LYS A 27 11.59 -17.59 3.00
N ASP A 28 12.74 -17.14 2.48
CA ASP A 28 14.02 -17.39 3.12
C ASP A 28 13.99 -16.93 4.58
N MET A 29 14.02 -17.91 5.47
CA MET A 29 14.06 -17.64 6.89
C MET A 29 15.50 -17.25 7.24
N ALA A 30 15.74 -15.94 7.31
CA ALA A 30 16.97 -15.48 7.97
C ALA A 30 16.98 -16.04 9.40
N LEU A 31 17.93 -16.89 9.70
CA LEU A 31 18.10 -17.48 11.01
C LEU A 31 18.38 -16.35 12.03
N GLY A 32 17.47 -16.18 12.99
CA GLY A 32 17.60 -15.25 14.11
C GLY A 32 16.68 -14.03 14.03
N ASP A 33 16.37 -13.52 15.20
CA ASP A 33 15.60 -12.31 15.38
C ASP A 33 16.42 -11.08 14.99
N ARG A 34 15.80 -10.14 14.28
CA ARG A 34 16.43 -8.86 13.95
C ARG A 34 15.50 -7.71 14.28
N LEU A 35 16.08 -6.57 14.64
CA LEU A 35 15.32 -5.34 14.84
C LEU A 35 15.16 -4.59 13.51
N GLY A 36 13.91 -4.32 13.14
CA GLY A 36 13.57 -3.42 12.05
C GLY A 36 13.39 -1.99 12.56
N LYS A 37 13.87 -1.01 11.77
CA LYS A 37 13.63 0.42 12.03
C LYS A 37 12.41 0.87 11.23
N VAL A 38 11.39 1.36 11.94
CA VAL A 38 10.14 1.83 11.36
C VAL A 38 10.37 3.01 10.41
N GLU A 39 11.22 3.95 10.79
CA GLU A 39 11.54 5.13 9.99
C GLU A 39 12.04 4.75 8.59
N ASN A 40 12.95 3.79 8.48
CA ASN A 40 13.47 3.32 7.20
C ASN A 40 12.37 2.69 6.33
N GLY A 41 11.45 1.94 6.94
CA GLY A 41 10.33 1.31 6.23
C GLY A 41 9.35 2.35 5.70
N LEU A 42 8.95 3.31 6.56
CA LEU A 42 8.06 4.37 6.17
C LEU A 42 8.67 5.26 5.07
N TYR A 43 9.94 5.66 5.22
CA TYR A 43 10.65 6.45 4.23
C TYR A 43 10.62 5.80 2.84
N LYS A 44 10.92 4.49 2.75
CA LYS A 44 10.88 3.74 1.47
C LYS A 44 9.50 3.76 0.82
N ILE A 45 8.44 3.66 1.63
CA ILE A 45 7.06 3.70 1.12
C ILE A 45 6.74 5.10 0.58
N LEU A 46 7.10 6.16 1.32
CA LEU A 46 6.86 7.55 0.92
C LEU A 46 7.69 7.94 -0.31
N GLU A 47 8.96 7.55 -0.37
CA GLU A 47 9.85 7.77 -1.51
C GLU A 47 9.31 7.17 -2.81
N LYS A 48 8.62 6.03 -2.71
CA LYS A 48 7.99 5.35 -3.85
C LYS A 48 6.56 5.82 -4.12
N GLY A 49 6.05 6.82 -3.40
CA GLY A 49 4.69 7.34 -3.57
C GLY A 49 3.60 6.32 -3.23
N GLY A 50 3.88 5.38 -2.32
CA GLY A 50 2.93 4.33 -1.94
C GLY A 50 2.67 3.26 -3.01
N VAL A 51 3.41 3.27 -4.14
CA VAL A 51 3.21 2.35 -5.27
C VAL A 51 3.63 0.92 -4.93
N ARG A 52 4.59 0.77 -4.03
CA ARG A 52 5.05 -0.52 -3.52
C ARG A 52 5.01 -0.50 -2.00
N TYR A 53 4.28 -1.44 -1.45
CA TYR A 53 4.27 -1.75 -0.03
C TYR A 53 5.16 -2.99 0.16
N GLU A 54 6.39 -2.76 0.55
CA GLU A 54 7.40 -3.83 0.64
C GLU A 54 7.45 -4.49 2.03
N GLY A 55 6.37 -4.44 2.82
CA GLY A 55 6.27 -5.17 4.09
C GLY A 55 7.26 -4.74 5.18
N TYR A 56 7.86 -3.55 5.07
CA TYR A 56 8.87 -3.05 6.02
C TYR A 56 8.28 -2.39 7.26
N LEU A 57 6.97 -2.42 7.42
CA LEU A 57 6.31 -1.88 8.61
C LEU A 57 5.65 -3.00 9.40
N PRO A 58 5.60 -2.88 10.74
CA PRO A 58 4.82 -3.78 11.57
C PRO A 58 3.35 -3.69 11.19
N SER A 59 2.66 -4.83 11.13
CA SER A 59 1.27 -4.89 10.69
C SER A 59 0.52 -5.96 11.47
N VAL A 60 -0.75 -5.71 11.76
CA VAL A 60 -1.65 -6.69 12.38
C VAL A 60 -1.90 -7.88 11.45
N TYR A 61 -1.97 -7.65 10.14
CA TYR A 61 -2.29 -8.70 9.18
C TYR A 61 -1.23 -9.79 9.06
N GLN A 62 0.01 -9.43 9.31
CA GLN A 62 1.15 -10.34 9.16
C GLN A 62 2.12 -10.20 10.34
N GLY A 63 1.57 -10.01 11.53
CA GLY A 63 2.36 -9.79 12.73
C GLY A 63 1.58 -9.99 14.01
N ILE A 64 2.27 -9.85 15.11
CA ILE A 64 1.70 -9.87 16.46
C ILE A 64 1.80 -8.45 17.00
N VAL A 65 0.67 -7.87 17.37
CA VAL A 65 0.57 -6.51 17.92
C VAL A 65 -0.16 -6.56 19.24
N SER A 66 0.31 -5.81 20.25
CA SER A 66 -0.35 -5.80 21.55
C SER A 66 -1.76 -5.20 21.44
N ARG A 67 -2.69 -5.77 22.20
CA ARG A 67 -4.06 -5.27 22.30
C ARG A 67 -4.11 -3.82 22.76
N ASP A 68 -3.30 -3.44 23.73
CA ASP A 68 -3.27 -2.09 24.30
C ASP A 68 -2.86 -1.05 23.26
N LEU A 69 -1.91 -1.41 22.38
CA LEU A 69 -1.58 -0.53 21.24
C LEU A 69 -2.77 -0.29 20.31
N LEU A 70 -3.53 -1.33 19.99
CA LEU A 70 -4.72 -1.22 19.14
C LEU A 70 -5.82 -0.39 19.80
N VAL A 71 -6.01 -0.55 21.11
CA VAL A 71 -6.96 0.28 21.89
C VAL A 71 -6.53 1.74 21.83
N ASN A 72 -5.28 2.05 22.15
CA ASN A 72 -4.75 3.42 22.11
C ASN A 72 -4.86 4.05 20.73
N LEU A 73 -4.59 3.30 19.66
CA LEU A 73 -4.78 3.78 18.28
C LEU A 73 -6.25 4.05 17.97
N THR A 74 -7.16 3.21 18.46
CA THR A 74 -8.59 3.40 18.25
C THR A 74 -9.11 4.65 18.97
N GLU A 75 -8.65 4.91 20.19
CA GLU A 75 -8.97 6.13 20.94
C GLU A 75 -8.45 7.41 20.26
N GLU A 76 -7.19 7.36 19.78
CA GLU A 76 -6.56 8.50 19.13
C GLU A 76 -7.15 8.83 17.76
N LEU A 77 -7.41 7.81 16.93
CA LEU A 77 -7.77 7.98 15.52
C LEU A 77 -9.26 7.78 15.24
N GLY A 78 -10.03 7.39 16.27
CA GLY A 78 -11.44 7.00 16.15
C GLY A 78 -11.62 5.60 15.53
N THR A 79 -10.54 4.94 15.13
CA THR A 79 -10.52 3.58 14.56
C THR A 79 -9.10 3.03 14.54
N ALA A 80 -8.95 1.72 14.71
CA ALA A 80 -7.65 1.06 14.53
C ALA A 80 -7.20 0.98 13.05
N PHE A 81 -8.13 1.22 12.12
CA PHE A 81 -7.90 1.08 10.67
C PHE A 81 -8.36 2.34 9.92
N PRO A 82 -7.65 3.47 10.05
CA PRO A 82 -7.97 4.70 9.34
C PRO A 82 -7.68 4.54 7.83
N GLY A 83 -8.64 4.93 6.97
CA GLY A 83 -8.45 4.87 5.53
C GLY A 83 -9.01 3.60 4.84
N PRO A 84 -8.99 3.57 3.51
CA PRO A 84 -9.69 2.57 2.72
C PRO A 84 -8.96 1.22 2.58
N SER A 85 -7.67 1.11 2.94
CA SER A 85 -6.89 -0.13 2.94
C SER A 85 -6.47 -0.46 4.37
N PRO A 86 -7.17 -1.38 5.05
CA PRO A 86 -6.98 -1.63 6.47
C PRO A 86 -5.57 -2.08 6.85
N ASP A 87 -4.94 -2.88 6.01
CA ASP A 87 -3.58 -3.39 6.18
C ASP A 87 -2.54 -2.25 6.17
N ILE A 88 -2.61 -1.38 5.17
CA ILE A 88 -1.75 -0.21 5.04
C ILE A 88 -2.02 0.80 6.16
N ALA A 89 -3.32 1.08 6.42
CA ALA A 89 -3.72 2.01 7.47
C ALA A 89 -3.14 1.62 8.83
N ASN A 90 -3.29 0.34 9.19
CA ASN A 90 -2.78 -0.17 10.45
C ASN A 90 -1.25 -0.10 10.53
N ALA A 91 -0.54 -0.52 9.49
CA ALA A 91 0.90 -0.50 9.47
C ALA A 91 1.47 0.94 9.61
N VAL A 92 0.88 1.91 8.90
CA VAL A 92 1.26 3.32 9.01
C VAL A 92 0.90 3.89 10.39
N ALA A 93 -0.28 3.53 10.95
CA ALA A 93 -0.68 3.97 12.28
C ALA A 93 0.28 3.46 13.37
N ILE A 94 0.62 2.16 13.35
CA ILE A 94 1.58 1.56 14.28
C ILE A 94 2.96 2.24 14.14
N SER A 95 3.36 2.60 12.94
CA SER A 95 4.63 3.28 12.69
C SER A 95 4.78 4.63 13.39
N GLY A 96 3.70 5.23 13.83
CA GLY A 96 3.70 6.46 14.62
C GLY A 96 3.94 6.25 16.11
N LYS A 97 3.92 5.01 16.59
CA LYS A 97 4.02 4.68 18.02
C LYS A 97 5.35 4.08 18.44
N TYR A 98 6.06 3.45 17.52
CA TYR A 98 7.32 2.77 17.83
C TYR A 98 8.39 3.10 16.79
N SER A 99 9.62 3.20 17.22
CA SER A 99 10.79 3.40 16.35
C SER A 99 11.36 2.09 15.81
N THR A 100 11.10 0.98 16.50
CA THR A 100 11.61 -0.35 16.15
C THR A 100 10.54 -1.42 16.30
N TYR A 101 10.72 -2.51 15.60
CA TYR A 101 9.90 -3.72 15.70
C TYR A 101 10.77 -4.96 15.53
N LEU A 102 10.32 -6.06 16.12
CA LEU A 102 11.00 -7.34 15.99
C LEU A 102 10.58 -8.02 14.67
N VAL A 103 11.56 -8.35 13.85
CA VAL A 103 11.39 -9.25 12.72
C VAL A 103 11.80 -10.63 13.18
N ALA A 104 10.81 -11.47 13.50
CA ALA A 104 11.03 -12.85 13.89
C ALA A 104 10.97 -13.78 12.68
N PRO A 105 11.67 -14.94 12.72
CA PRO A 105 11.49 -16.01 11.75
C PRO A 105 10.02 -16.39 11.64
N SER A 106 9.56 -16.67 10.43
CA SER A 106 8.14 -16.79 10.15
C SER A 106 7.55 -18.08 10.69
N PHE A 107 6.64 -17.95 11.63
CA PHE A 107 5.68 -19.01 12.00
C PHE A 107 4.28 -18.75 11.41
N ILE A 108 4.12 -17.69 10.61
CA ILE A 108 2.84 -17.28 10.07
C ILE A 108 2.79 -17.70 8.60
N VAL A 109 1.77 -18.49 8.29
CA VAL A 109 1.42 -18.83 6.90
C VAL A 109 0.16 -18.08 6.54
N SER A 110 0.28 -17.14 5.61
CA SER A 110 -0.88 -16.44 5.02
C SER A 110 -1.46 -17.30 3.91
N GLY A 111 -2.78 -17.50 3.91
CA GLY A 111 -3.47 -18.28 2.89
C GLY A 111 -4.25 -17.42 1.92
N TYR A 112 -4.16 -17.73 0.62
CA TYR A 112 -5.04 -17.19 -0.40
C TYR A 112 -6.04 -18.25 -0.84
N VAL A 113 -7.34 -17.95 -0.74
CA VAL A 113 -8.43 -18.83 -1.16
C VAL A 113 -9.23 -18.21 -2.31
N LEU A 114 -9.91 -19.05 -3.10
CA LEU A 114 -10.85 -18.57 -4.11
C LEU A 114 -11.93 -17.69 -3.45
N GLY A 115 -12.26 -16.56 -4.09
CA GLY A 115 -13.24 -15.61 -3.55
C GLY A 115 -12.69 -14.67 -2.48
N SER A 116 -11.42 -14.79 -2.06
CA SER A 116 -10.81 -13.77 -1.22
C SER A 116 -10.59 -12.48 -2.03
N GLY A 117 -10.76 -11.31 -1.36
CA GLY A 117 -10.59 -10.01 -2.01
C GLY A 117 -9.25 -9.83 -2.72
N GLY A 118 -8.18 -10.42 -2.18
CA GLY A 118 -6.85 -10.41 -2.79
C GLY A 118 -6.75 -11.26 -4.05
N ALA A 119 -7.30 -12.48 -4.05
CA ALA A 119 -7.29 -13.37 -5.21
C ALA A 119 -8.22 -12.85 -6.34
N GLU A 120 -9.41 -12.38 -5.98
CA GLU A 120 -10.35 -11.79 -6.94
C GLU A 120 -9.80 -10.51 -7.56
N GLY A 121 -9.04 -9.77 -6.78
CA GLY A 121 -8.38 -8.56 -7.20
C GLY A 121 -7.30 -8.76 -8.24
N ALA A 122 -6.46 -9.72 -8.03
CA ALA A 122 -5.44 -10.09 -9.00
C ALA A 122 -6.05 -10.54 -10.34
N ALA A 123 -7.15 -11.30 -10.29
CA ALA A 123 -7.83 -11.81 -11.50
C ALA A 123 -8.61 -10.73 -12.27
N LYS A 124 -9.25 -9.78 -11.58
CA LYS A 124 -10.19 -8.80 -12.17
C LYS A 124 -9.60 -7.41 -12.47
N LYS A 125 -8.26 -7.24 -12.42
CA LYS A 125 -7.62 -5.93 -12.60
C LYS A 125 -8.33 -4.84 -11.80
N HIS A 126 -8.07 -4.74 -10.50
CA HIS A 126 -8.68 -3.79 -9.56
C HIS A 126 -8.44 -2.32 -9.96
N HIS A 127 -9.22 -1.84 -10.91
CA HIS A 127 -9.29 -0.42 -11.21
C HIS A 127 -10.70 -0.04 -11.65
N GLY A 128 -11.13 1.15 -11.34
CA GLY A 128 -12.48 1.61 -11.64
C GLY A 128 -12.78 3.01 -11.11
N GLU A 129 -14.05 3.34 -11.12
CA GLU A 129 -14.55 4.56 -10.54
C GLU A 129 -14.62 4.44 -9.00
N LEU A 130 -14.23 5.50 -8.27
CA LEU A 130 -14.36 5.52 -6.81
C LEU A 130 -15.80 5.35 -6.36
N ALA A 131 -16.74 5.95 -7.07
CA ALA A 131 -18.17 5.86 -6.75
C ALA A 131 -18.68 4.40 -6.73
N SER A 132 -18.11 3.50 -7.53
CA SER A 132 -18.47 2.08 -7.53
C SER A 132 -18.01 1.32 -6.28
N ARG A 133 -17.26 1.96 -5.40
CA ARG A 133 -16.65 1.40 -4.18
C ARG A 133 -17.02 2.23 -2.94
N ALA A 134 -18.21 2.82 -2.94
CA ALA A 134 -18.67 3.72 -1.87
C ALA A 134 -18.55 3.12 -0.46
N TYR A 135 -18.72 1.79 -0.31
CA TYR A 135 -18.55 1.08 0.95
C TYR A 135 -17.14 1.20 1.57
N MET A 136 -16.11 1.45 0.76
CA MET A 136 -14.73 1.64 1.25
C MET A 136 -14.53 3.05 1.84
N PHE A 137 -15.44 3.97 1.62
CA PHE A 137 -15.30 5.39 1.96
C PHE A 137 -16.26 5.85 3.07
N ASN A 138 -16.86 4.91 3.83
CA ASN A 138 -17.76 5.23 4.94
C ASN A 138 -18.74 6.38 4.62
N GLU A 139 -19.55 6.20 3.59
CA GLU A 139 -20.64 7.13 3.22
C GLU A 139 -20.18 8.60 3.00
N GLY A 140 -19.03 8.78 2.37
CA GLY A 140 -18.54 10.13 2.02
C GLY A 140 -17.79 10.87 3.13
N LYS A 141 -17.55 10.25 4.28
CA LYS A 141 -16.76 10.84 5.38
C LYS A 141 -15.25 10.83 5.16
N LEU A 142 -14.76 10.12 4.13
CA LEU A 142 -13.35 10.04 3.85
C LEU A 142 -12.93 11.16 2.89
N GLU A 143 -12.15 12.10 3.38
CA GLU A 143 -11.54 13.15 2.55
C GLU A 143 -10.41 12.55 1.69
N TRP A 144 -10.64 12.46 0.37
CA TRP A 144 -9.64 11.97 -0.57
C TRP A 144 -8.49 12.97 -0.73
N PRO A 145 -7.21 12.56 -0.56
CA PRO A 145 -6.08 13.49 -0.70
C PRO A 145 -5.98 14.07 -2.11
N ALA A 146 -5.90 15.39 -2.20
CA ALA A 146 -5.93 16.11 -3.48
C ALA A 146 -4.78 15.75 -4.43
N ILE A 147 -3.62 15.35 -3.89
CA ILE A 147 -2.44 14.94 -4.67
C ILE A 147 -2.51 13.49 -5.19
N VAL A 148 -3.58 12.76 -4.87
CA VAL A 148 -3.81 11.39 -5.34
C VAL A 148 -4.86 11.40 -6.45
N PRO A 149 -4.59 10.88 -7.66
CA PRO A 149 -5.57 10.84 -8.74
C PRO A 149 -6.86 10.13 -8.33
N ARG A 150 -8.00 10.74 -8.65
CA ARG A 150 -9.32 10.33 -8.15
C ARG A 150 -9.91 9.17 -8.96
N PHE A 151 -9.32 8.00 -8.87
CA PHE A 151 -9.87 6.73 -9.39
C PHE A 151 -9.46 5.58 -8.48
N PHE A 152 -10.18 4.46 -8.58
CA PHE A 152 -9.89 3.26 -7.81
C PHE A 152 -8.80 2.43 -8.50
N SER A 153 -7.70 2.21 -7.82
CA SER A 153 -6.71 1.17 -8.11
C SER A 153 -5.97 0.81 -6.82
N GLY A 154 -5.26 -0.31 -6.78
CA GLY A 154 -4.47 -0.66 -5.60
C GLY A 154 -3.56 0.48 -5.16
N VAL A 155 -2.79 1.05 -6.09
CA VAL A 155 -1.81 2.10 -5.76
C VAL A 155 -2.44 3.42 -5.32
N THR A 156 -3.57 3.83 -5.90
CA THR A 156 -4.25 5.07 -5.47
C THR A 156 -4.92 4.91 -4.12
N ILE A 157 -5.47 3.73 -3.83
CA ILE A 157 -6.03 3.39 -2.51
C ILE A 157 -4.93 3.35 -1.44
N TRP A 158 -3.78 2.73 -1.73
CA TRP A 158 -2.65 2.70 -0.81
C TRP A 158 -2.10 4.09 -0.53
N ALA A 159 -1.84 4.88 -1.57
CA ALA A 159 -1.38 6.25 -1.44
C ALA A 159 -2.35 7.12 -0.62
N ALA A 160 -3.65 7.04 -0.92
CA ALA A 160 -4.67 7.75 -0.15
C ALA A 160 -4.68 7.32 1.31
N THR A 161 -4.63 6.01 1.59
CA THR A 161 -4.62 5.47 2.94
C THR A 161 -3.41 5.95 3.74
N ILE A 162 -2.21 5.94 3.15
CA ILE A 162 -0.99 6.43 3.79
C ILE A 162 -1.17 7.89 4.21
N LEU A 163 -1.55 8.76 3.28
CA LEU A 163 -1.70 10.19 3.53
C LEU A 163 -2.80 10.51 4.54
N ILE A 164 -3.95 9.82 4.47
CA ILE A 164 -5.04 9.97 5.43
C ILE A 164 -4.58 9.58 6.83
N THR A 165 -3.89 8.46 6.96
CA THR A 165 -3.40 7.97 8.26
C THR A 165 -2.37 8.92 8.85
N LEU A 166 -1.40 9.39 8.06
CA LEU A 166 -0.40 10.36 8.49
C LEU A 166 -1.03 11.69 8.92
N LYS A 167 -2.03 12.18 8.15
CA LYS A 167 -2.77 13.40 8.47
C LYS A 167 -3.50 13.25 9.80
N LYS A 168 -4.20 12.14 10.03
CA LYS A 168 -4.88 11.84 11.29
C LYS A 168 -3.94 11.75 12.49
N GLN A 169 -2.71 11.29 12.29
CA GLN A 169 -1.67 11.27 13.32
C GLN A 169 -0.92 12.60 13.46
N SER A 170 -1.35 13.67 12.78
CA SER A 170 -0.66 14.97 12.78
C SER A 170 0.82 14.90 12.34
N ARG A 171 1.16 13.95 11.47
CA ARG A 171 2.52 13.72 10.94
C ARG A 171 2.74 14.48 9.63
N ALA A 172 2.56 15.80 9.65
CA ALA A 172 2.68 16.64 8.46
C ALA A 172 4.05 16.50 7.76
N ALA A 173 5.15 16.52 8.52
CA ALA A 173 6.50 16.35 7.97
C ALA A 173 6.68 15.03 7.20
N SER A 174 5.97 13.96 7.57
CA SER A 174 5.97 12.71 6.80
C SER A 174 5.12 12.82 5.53
N CYS A 175 4.02 13.59 5.56
CA CYS A 175 3.23 13.86 4.36
C CYS A 175 4.06 14.63 3.31
N ASP A 176 4.90 15.58 3.73
CA ASP A 176 5.77 16.37 2.85
C ASP A 176 6.85 15.51 2.16
N GLN A 177 7.21 14.38 2.74
CA GLN A 177 8.14 13.41 2.15
C GLN A 177 7.47 12.49 1.10
N PHE A 178 6.14 12.56 0.95
CA PHE A 178 5.44 11.70 0.02
C PHE A 178 5.74 12.07 -1.43
N ASN A 179 6.32 11.13 -2.18
CA ASN A 179 6.71 11.33 -3.56
C ASN A 179 5.52 11.18 -4.53
N SER A 180 4.74 12.24 -4.67
CA SER A 180 3.61 12.27 -5.60
C SER A 180 4.04 12.04 -7.06
N ALA A 181 5.23 12.50 -7.47
CA ALA A 181 5.73 12.27 -8.83
C ALA A 181 5.94 10.78 -9.13
N ALA A 182 6.34 9.97 -8.14
CA ALA A 182 6.45 8.53 -8.32
C ALA A 182 5.08 7.87 -8.52
N LEU A 183 4.08 8.25 -7.72
CA LEU A 183 2.70 7.77 -7.88
C LEU A 183 2.14 8.14 -9.25
N LEU A 184 2.27 9.42 -9.65
CA LEU A 184 1.71 9.94 -10.91
C LEU A 184 2.36 9.26 -12.12
N ALA A 185 3.68 9.10 -12.12
CA ALA A 185 4.40 8.39 -13.18
C ALA A 185 3.93 6.93 -13.33
N TYR A 186 3.78 6.22 -12.22
CA TYR A 186 3.23 4.87 -12.23
C TYR A 186 1.82 4.84 -12.79
N CYS A 187 0.95 5.75 -12.35
CA CYS A 187 -0.41 5.85 -12.83
C CYS A 187 -0.50 6.15 -14.33
N ILE A 188 0.38 7.01 -14.87
CA ILE A 188 0.45 7.29 -16.32
C ILE A 188 0.73 6.00 -17.11
N VAL A 189 1.71 5.21 -16.67
CA VAL A 189 2.15 4.02 -17.40
C VAL A 189 1.17 2.84 -17.28
N TYR A 190 0.64 2.61 -16.07
CA TYR A 190 -0.18 1.42 -15.81
C TYR A 190 -1.69 1.65 -15.83
N HIS A 191 -2.13 2.92 -15.76
CA HIS A 191 -3.53 3.32 -15.75
C HIS A 191 -3.86 4.42 -16.78
N PRO A 192 -3.43 4.30 -18.05
CA PRO A 192 -3.57 5.36 -19.07
C PRO A 192 -5.03 5.77 -19.32
N LYS A 193 -5.99 4.88 -19.03
CA LYS A 193 -7.43 5.19 -19.11
C LYS A 193 -7.83 6.40 -18.25
N TYR A 194 -7.10 6.67 -17.17
CA TYR A 194 -7.39 7.77 -16.23
C TYR A 194 -6.47 8.98 -16.42
N ILE A 195 -5.83 9.10 -17.59
CA ILE A 195 -4.83 10.14 -17.87
C ILE A 195 -5.34 11.55 -17.55
N TYR A 196 -6.58 11.88 -17.88
CA TYR A 196 -7.14 13.22 -17.60
C TYR A 196 -7.17 13.53 -16.11
N ARG A 197 -7.49 12.56 -15.25
CA ARG A 197 -7.48 12.74 -13.79
C ARG A 197 -6.07 12.87 -13.23
N ILE A 198 -5.12 12.19 -13.86
CA ILE A 198 -3.70 12.29 -13.48
C ILE A 198 -3.15 13.65 -13.87
N LEU A 199 -3.43 14.11 -15.09
CA LEU A 199 -3.03 15.43 -15.57
C LEU A 199 -3.69 16.56 -14.79
N ASP A 200 -4.92 16.40 -14.33
CA ASP A 200 -5.61 17.37 -13.48
C ASP A 200 -4.87 17.58 -12.16
N VAL A 201 -4.42 16.50 -11.50
CA VAL A 201 -3.57 16.60 -10.30
C VAL A 201 -2.27 17.34 -10.59
N ILE A 202 -1.59 17.01 -11.70
CA ILE A 202 -0.35 17.69 -12.11
C ILE A 202 -0.60 19.18 -12.34
N ARG A 203 -1.68 19.53 -13.01
CA ARG A 203 -2.04 20.92 -13.31
C ARG A 203 -2.38 21.72 -12.06
N THR A 204 -3.11 21.10 -11.11
CA THR A 204 -3.65 21.79 -9.93
C THR A 204 -2.62 21.89 -8.80
N HIS A 205 -1.76 20.89 -8.64
CA HIS A 205 -0.84 20.76 -7.51
C HIS A 205 0.63 20.67 -7.91
N GLY A 206 0.92 20.58 -9.21
CA GLY A 206 2.28 20.44 -9.72
C GLY A 206 2.97 21.79 -9.92
N ASP A 207 4.22 21.87 -9.52
CA ASP A 207 5.16 22.89 -9.96
C ASP A 207 6.04 22.38 -11.13
N LYS A 208 6.92 23.23 -11.64
CA LYS A 208 7.86 22.85 -12.72
C LYS A 208 8.75 21.66 -12.35
N SER A 209 9.14 21.57 -11.07
CA SER A 209 9.96 20.47 -10.56
C SER A 209 9.19 19.16 -10.57
N MET A 210 7.94 19.16 -10.11
CA MET A 210 7.08 17.98 -10.16
C MET A 210 6.87 17.49 -11.58
N VAL A 211 6.55 18.38 -12.53
CA VAL A 211 6.35 18.03 -13.95
C VAL A 211 7.59 17.33 -14.52
N MET A 212 8.77 17.91 -14.30
CA MET A 212 10.03 17.34 -14.75
C MET A 212 10.29 15.96 -14.10
N ASN A 213 10.08 15.84 -12.79
CA ASN A 213 10.27 14.59 -12.04
C ASN A 213 9.29 13.50 -12.51
N VAL A 214 8.04 13.84 -12.82
CA VAL A 214 7.08 12.89 -13.40
C VAL A 214 7.59 12.39 -14.74
N GLY A 215 8.04 13.28 -15.63
CA GLY A 215 8.59 12.90 -16.95
C GLY A 215 9.77 11.93 -16.85
N LEU A 216 10.76 12.24 -16.01
CA LEU A 216 11.92 11.37 -15.78
C LEU A 216 11.52 10.00 -15.22
N ARG A 217 10.56 9.96 -14.28
CA ARG A 217 10.09 8.71 -13.69
C ARG A 217 9.23 7.90 -14.66
N VAL A 218 8.44 8.53 -15.52
CA VAL A 218 7.71 7.81 -16.59
C VAL A 218 8.68 7.06 -17.48
N THR A 219 9.76 7.73 -17.92
CA THR A 219 10.80 7.10 -18.73
C THR A 219 11.41 5.89 -18.01
N ARG A 220 11.75 6.03 -16.73
CA ARG A 220 12.30 4.94 -15.93
C ARG A 220 11.34 3.76 -15.80
N VAL A 221 10.06 4.01 -15.47
CA VAL A 221 9.03 2.96 -15.33
C VAL A 221 8.79 2.23 -16.66
N LEU A 222 8.85 2.96 -17.80
CA LEU A 222 8.75 2.34 -19.11
C LEU A 222 9.96 1.44 -19.41
N LEU A 223 11.17 1.88 -19.08
CA LEU A 223 12.38 1.07 -19.26
C LEU A 223 12.34 -0.20 -18.38
N GLU A 224 11.93 -0.08 -17.13
CA GLU A 224 11.74 -1.22 -16.23
C GLU A 224 10.70 -2.22 -16.78
N ARG A 225 9.64 -1.71 -17.45
CA ARG A 225 8.61 -2.55 -18.08
C ARG A 225 9.10 -3.28 -19.35
N LEU A 226 10.01 -2.68 -20.08
CA LEU A 226 10.56 -3.27 -21.32
C LEU A 226 11.70 -4.25 -21.07
N SER A 227 12.30 -4.24 -19.88
CA SER A 227 13.39 -5.13 -19.47
C SER A 227 12.91 -6.44 -18.82
N ILE A 228 11.60 -6.67 -18.73
CA ILE A 228 10.95 -7.90 -18.28
C ILE A 228 10.41 -8.68 -19.49
#